data_82753928d3e4e889afe2c90011dd2203
#
_entry.id   82753928d3e4e889afe2c90011dd2203
#
_cell.length_a   1.000
_cell.length_b   1.000
_cell.length_c   1.000
_cell.angle_alpha   90.00
_cell.angle_beta   90.00
_cell.angle_gamma   90.00
#
_symmetry.space_group_name_H-M   'P 1'
#
loop_
_entity.id
_entity.type
_entity.pdbx_description
1 polymer ?
#
loop_
_entity_poly.entity_id
_entity_poly.type
_entity_poly.pdbx_seq_one_letter_code
_entity_poly.pdbx_strand_id
1 'polypeptide(L)'
;MTGFSRVSRDYEWGSIIMELSTVNHRYQEITIRVPKELSSFEPLLNQQLRKAFTRGKIRLRVEMLLASTMKAARIDPVILESYFRDIASVREELNLGGQIEIGDLLDLPGVLDSTS
;
A
#
# COMPACT_ATOMS: atom_id res chain seq x y z
N MET A 1 -19.88 -10.68 -5.15
CA MET A 1 -19.42 -9.93 -6.33
C MET A 1 -17.98 -10.29 -6.64
N THR A 2 -17.71 -10.67 -7.87
CA THR A 2 -16.37 -11.07 -8.29
C THR A 2 -15.73 -9.93 -9.08
N GLY A 3 -14.52 -9.58 -8.71
CA GLY A 3 -13.81 -8.50 -9.37
C GLY A 3 -12.32 -8.68 -9.37
N PHE A 4 -11.67 -8.00 -10.29
CA PHE A 4 -10.23 -7.97 -10.39
C PHE A 4 -9.79 -6.59 -10.85
N SER A 5 -8.75 -6.08 -10.22
CA SER A 5 -8.17 -4.79 -10.58
C SER A 5 -6.65 -4.88 -10.47
N ARG A 6 -5.97 -4.25 -11.41
CA ARG A 6 -4.51 -4.17 -11.40
C ARG A 6 -4.10 -2.75 -11.69
N VAL A 7 -3.23 -2.23 -10.83
CA VAL A 7 -2.71 -0.87 -10.96
C VAL A 7 -1.19 -0.94 -10.95
N SER A 8 -0.57 -0.22 -11.85
CA SER A 8 0.88 -0.08 -11.92
C SER A 8 1.23 1.40 -11.95
N ARG A 9 2.21 1.79 -11.13
CA ARG A 9 2.69 3.17 -11.07
C ARG A 9 4.21 3.19 -11.13
N ASP A 10 4.73 4.13 -11.88
CA ASP A 10 6.17 4.33 -12.05
C ASP A 10 6.60 5.59 -11.31
N TYR A 11 7.73 5.49 -10.63
CA TYR A 11 8.34 6.58 -9.88
C TYR A 11 9.85 6.60 -10.19
N GLU A 12 10.52 7.64 -9.78
CA GLU A 12 11.97 7.72 -9.97
C GLU A 12 12.72 6.59 -9.29
N TRP A 13 12.22 6.15 -8.14
CA TRP A 13 12.83 5.05 -7.38
C TRP A 13 12.50 3.66 -7.93
N GLY A 14 11.52 3.53 -8.82
CA GLY A 14 11.11 2.23 -9.36
C GLY A 14 9.63 2.19 -9.68
N SER A 15 9.05 1.00 -9.59
CA SER A 15 7.64 0.79 -9.90
C SER A 15 6.96 0.03 -8.78
N ILE A 16 5.66 0.25 -8.64
CA ILE A 16 4.83 -0.53 -7.73
C ILE A 16 3.64 -1.08 -8.51
N ILE A 17 3.33 -2.34 -8.27
CA ILE A 17 2.22 -3.03 -8.92
C ILE A 17 1.31 -3.55 -7.81
N MET A 18 0.03 -3.26 -7.93
CA MET A 18 -0.98 -3.73 -6.98
C MET A 18 -2.07 -4.48 -7.73
N GLU A 19 -2.39 -5.67 -7.25
CA GLU A 19 -3.47 -6.48 -7.78
C GLU A 19 -4.46 -6.77 -6.66
N LEU A 20 -5.72 -6.47 -6.92
CA LEU A 20 -6.80 -6.71 -5.97
C LEU A 20 -7.83 -7.62 -6.62
N SER A 21 -8.13 -8.74 -5.98
CA SER A 21 -9.20 -9.62 -6.43
C SER A 21 -10.22 -9.84 -5.33
N THR A 22 -11.48 -9.89 -5.71
CA THR A 22 -12.58 -10.12 -4.80
C THR A 22 -13.47 -11.23 -5.33
N VAL A 23 -13.91 -12.11 -4.42
CA VAL A 23 -14.82 -13.21 -4.76
C VAL A 23 -15.93 -13.22 -3.73
N ASN A 24 -17.14 -13.51 -4.18
CA ASN A 24 -18.28 -13.66 -3.28
C ASN A 24 -17.97 -14.69 -2.20
N HIS A 25 -18.22 -14.31 -0.96
CA HIS A 25 -18.04 -15.20 0.17
C HIS A 25 -18.96 -14.75 1.30
N ARG A 26 -19.37 -15.69 2.12
CA ARG A 26 -20.29 -15.44 3.23
C ARG A 26 -19.65 -14.57 4.31
N TYR A 27 -18.37 -14.75 4.54
CA TYR A 27 -17.61 -14.05 5.56
C TYR A 27 -16.55 -13.17 4.95
N GLN A 28 -16.01 -12.27 5.75
CA GLN A 28 -14.89 -11.46 5.34
C GLN A 28 -13.60 -12.29 5.51
N GLU A 29 -12.86 -12.44 4.43
CA GLU A 29 -11.58 -13.14 4.46
C GLU A 29 -10.59 -12.31 3.65
N ILE A 30 -9.54 -11.82 4.29
CA ILE A 30 -8.58 -10.92 3.67
C ILE A 30 -7.21 -11.58 3.66
N THR A 31 -6.62 -11.66 2.48
CA THR A 31 -5.26 -12.15 2.30
C THR A 31 -4.44 -11.04 1.66
N ILE A 32 -3.31 -10.70 2.27
CA ILE A 32 -2.44 -9.65 1.78
C ILE A 32 -1.05 -10.23 1.58
N ARG A 33 -0.48 -9.98 0.41
CA ARG A 33 0.90 -10.34 0.10
C ARG A 33 1.65 -9.07 -0.28
N VAL A 34 2.63 -8.75 0.53
CA VAL A 34 3.48 -7.58 0.31
C VAL A 34 4.94 -8.01 0.30
N PRO A 35 5.81 -7.25 -0.38
CA PRO A 35 7.23 -7.54 -0.29
C PRO A 35 7.74 -7.35 1.13
N LYS A 36 8.85 -7.98 1.43
CA LYS A 36 9.46 -7.94 2.77
C LYS A 36 9.65 -6.52 3.27
N GLU A 37 10.02 -5.62 2.38
CA GLU A 37 10.28 -4.22 2.69
C GLU A 37 9.04 -3.49 3.19
N LEU A 38 7.86 -3.98 2.85
CA LEU A 38 6.58 -3.37 3.24
C LEU A 38 5.83 -4.20 4.29
N SER A 39 6.47 -5.21 4.88
CA SER A 39 5.78 -6.13 5.79
C SER A 39 5.18 -5.44 7.00
N SER A 40 5.84 -4.41 7.52
CA SER A 40 5.32 -3.66 8.67
C SER A 40 4.10 -2.80 8.32
N PHE A 41 3.88 -2.56 7.04
CA PHE A 41 2.73 -1.79 6.56
C PHE A 41 1.48 -2.65 6.36
N GLU A 42 1.63 -3.97 6.38
CA GLU A 42 0.53 -4.91 6.14
C GLU A 42 -0.67 -4.72 7.08
N PRO A 43 -0.49 -4.51 8.40
CA PRO A 43 -1.64 -4.29 9.28
C PRO A 43 -2.48 -3.08 8.90
N LEU A 44 -1.85 -2.01 8.40
CA LEU A 44 -2.57 -0.82 7.97
C LEU A 44 -3.39 -1.09 6.71
N LEU A 45 -2.83 -1.86 5.78
CA LEU A 45 -3.54 -2.27 4.57
C LEU A 45 -4.73 -3.16 4.93
N ASN A 46 -4.54 -4.09 5.85
CA ASN A 46 -5.60 -4.97 6.32
C ASN A 46 -6.76 -4.16 6.89
N GLN A 47 -6.45 -3.18 7.72
CA GLN A 47 -7.45 -2.31 8.33
C GLN A 47 -8.24 -1.54 7.27
N GLN A 48 -7.56 -1.04 6.25
CA GLN A 48 -8.21 -0.31 5.16
C GLN A 48 -9.14 -1.21 4.36
N LEU A 49 -8.71 -2.44 4.07
CA LEU A 49 -9.52 -3.40 3.33
C LEU A 49 -10.74 -3.84 4.13
N ARG A 50 -10.59 -4.00 5.44
CA ARG A 50 -11.72 -4.35 6.31
C ARG A 50 -12.80 -3.28 6.31
N LYS A 51 -12.42 -2.03 6.20
CA LYS A 51 -13.37 -0.92 6.11
C LYS A 51 -14.05 -0.86 4.74
N ALA A 52 -13.30 -1.18 3.69
CA ALA A 52 -13.81 -1.08 2.32
C ALA A 52 -14.74 -2.22 1.93
N PHE A 53 -14.51 -3.41 2.46
CA PHE A 53 -15.25 -4.62 2.10
C PHE A 53 -15.83 -5.27 3.34
N THR A 54 -17.15 -5.28 3.45
CA THR A 54 -17.83 -5.86 4.62
C THR A 54 -17.83 -7.38 4.60
N ARG A 55 -17.78 -7.97 3.42
CA ARG A 55 -17.74 -9.42 3.26
C ARG A 55 -17.09 -9.74 1.92
N GLY A 56 -16.73 -11.01 1.76
CA GLY A 56 -16.11 -11.49 0.55
C GLY A 56 -14.70 -11.98 0.79
N LYS A 57 -14.17 -12.67 -0.18
CA LYS A 57 -12.78 -13.11 -0.18
C LYS A 57 -11.96 -12.09 -0.92
N ILE A 58 -11.13 -11.36 -0.21
CA ILE A 58 -10.35 -10.25 -0.76
C ILE A 58 -8.88 -10.63 -0.75
N ARG A 59 -8.22 -10.53 -1.90
CA ARG A 59 -6.78 -10.78 -2.02
C ARG A 59 -6.12 -9.54 -2.57
N LEU A 60 -5.16 -9.02 -1.84
CA LEU A 60 -4.32 -7.92 -2.27
C LEU A 60 -2.89 -8.40 -2.43
N ARG A 61 -2.31 -8.16 -3.58
CA ARG A 61 -0.91 -8.45 -3.84
C ARG A 61 -0.21 -7.16 -4.24
N VAL A 62 0.89 -6.88 -3.56
CA VAL A 62 1.72 -5.70 -3.83
C VAL A 62 3.08 -6.19 -4.25
N GLU A 63 3.58 -5.65 -5.35
CA GLU A 63 4.90 -5.97 -5.87
C GLU A 63 5.65 -4.67 -6.09
N MET A 64 6.92 -4.64 -5.72
CA MET A 64 7.75 -3.46 -5.83
C MET A 64 9.01 -3.80 -6.60
N LEU A 65 9.30 -2.99 -7.62
CA LEU A 65 10.48 -3.14 -8.45
C LEU A 65 11.32 -1.87 -8.31
N LEU A 66 12.47 -1.99 -7.67
CA LEU A 66 13.34 -0.84 -7.48
C LEU A 66 14.18 -0.58 -8.73
N ALA A 67 14.37 0.70 -9.05
CA ALA A 67 15.29 1.10 -10.09
C ALA A 67 16.70 0.63 -9.74
N SER A 68 17.53 0.39 -10.75
CA SER A 68 18.89 -0.13 -10.53
C SER A 68 19.72 0.77 -9.61
N THR A 69 19.48 2.09 -9.65
CA THR A 69 20.16 3.05 -8.80
C THR A 69 19.69 3.00 -7.35
N MET A 70 18.57 2.34 -7.10
CA MET A 70 17.93 2.28 -5.77
C MET A 70 17.93 0.88 -5.17
N LYS A 71 18.68 -0.05 -5.76
CA LYS A 71 18.69 -1.45 -5.29
C LYS A 71 19.12 -1.60 -3.84
N ALA A 72 19.94 -0.68 -3.35
CA ALA A 72 20.40 -0.68 -1.95
C ALA A 72 19.49 0.12 -1.02
N ALA A 73 18.41 0.70 -1.54
CA ALA A 73 17.52 1.53 -0.72
C ALA A 73 16.78 0.69 0.30
N ARG A 74 16.52 1.30 1.44
CA ARG A 74 15.75 0.70 2.52
C ARG A 74 14.53 1.57 2.78
N ILE A 75 13.42 0.93 3.10
CA ILE A 75 12.21 1.62 3.52
C ILE A 75 12.26 1.78 5.03
N ASP A 76 12.05 3.00 5.50
CA ASP A 76 11.89 3.25 6.93
C ASP A 76 10.41 3.06 7.27
N PRO A 77 10.05 1.97 7.93
CA PRO A 77 8.64 1.68 8.20
C PRO A 77 8.02 2.66 9.20
N VAL A 78 8.81 3.21 10.10
CA VAL A 78 8.31 4.17 11.09
C VAL A 78 7.90 5.47 10.40
N ILE A 79 8.75 5.96 9.51
CA ILE A 79 8.45 7.18 8.76
C ILE A 79 7.27 6.96 7.82
N LEU A 80 7.23 5.81 7.14
CA LEU A 80 6.13 5.46 6.25
C LEU A 80 4.80 5.44 6.98
N GLU A 81 4.74 4.77 8.13
CA GLU A 81 3.53 4.69 8.92
C GLU A 81 3.09 6.07 9.45
N SER A 82 4.07 6.88 9.86
CA SER A 82 3.80 8.23 10.36
C SER A 82 3.13 9.08 9.28
N TYR A 83 3.68 9.08 8.07
CA TYR A 83 3.07 9.81 6.96
C TYR A 83 1.66 9.30 6.66
N PHE A 84 1.49 7.99 6.64
CA PHE A 84 0.18 7.41 6.35
C PHE A 84 -0.86 7.87 7.37
N ARG A 85 -0.53 7.78 8.66
CA ARG A 85 -1.45 8.17 9.72
C ARG A 85 -1.78 9.65 9.67
N ASP A 86 -0.77 10.48 9.46
CA ASP A 86 -0.96 11.92 9.39
C ASP A 86 -1.83 12.32 8.20
N ILE A 87 -1.55 11.76 7.02
CA ILE A 87 -2.32 12.05 5.82
C ILE A 87 -3.76 11.56 5.95
N ALA A 88 -3.95 10.36 6.49
CA ALA A 88 -5.28 9.81 6.69
C ALA A 88 -6.10 10.68 7.67
N SER A 89 -5.46 11.15 8.73
CA SER A 89 -6.10 12.01 9.74
C SER A 89 -6.52 13.36 9.13
N VAL A 90 -5.63 14.00 8.40
CA VAL A 90 -5.92 15.28 7.75
C VAL A 90 -7.01 15.12 6.71
N ARG A 91 -6.94 14.05 5.93
CA ARG A 91 -7.97 13.77 4.90
C ARG A 91 -9.36 13.65 5.54
N GLU A 92 -9.43 12.96 6.68
CA GLU A 92 -10.68 12.78 7.40
C GLU A 92 -11.16 14.09 8.03
N GLU A 93 -10.29 14.84 8.70
CA GLU A 93 -10.62 16.11 9.31
C GLU A 93 -11.14 17.14 8.32
N LEU A 94 -10.46 17.25 7.18
CA LEU A 94 -10.81 18.23 6.15
C LEU A 94 -11.81 17.71 5.14
N ASN A 95 -12.27 16.47 5.30
CA ASN A 95 -13.21 15.81 4.40
C ASN A 95 -12.72 15.85 2.94
N LEU A 96 -11.43 15.59 2.76
CA LEU A 96 -10.82 15.56 1.43
C LEU A 96 -11.09 14.22 0.76
N GLY A 97 -11.35 14.25 -0.54
CA GLY A 97 -11.52 13.03 -1.32
C GLY A 97 -10.19 12.41 -1.72
N GLY A 98 -10.26 11.34 -2.48
CA GLY A 98 -9.11 10.67 -3.03
C GLY A 98 -8.65 9.49 -2.18
N GLN A 99 -7.69 8.77 -2.72
CA GLN A 99 -7.12 7.58 -2.09
C GLN A 99 -5.64 7.82 -1.82
N ILE A 100 -5.17 7.22 -0.72
CA ILE A 100 -3.74 7.24 -0.38
C ILE A 100 -3.09 6.05 -1.06
N GLU A 101 -2.15 6.30 -1.96
CA GLU A 101 -1.43 5.25 -2.66
C GLU A 101 -0.06 5.03 -2.02
N ILE A 102 0.33 3.76 -1.88
CA ILE A 102 1.62 3.39 -1.29
C ILE A 102 2.78 4.02 -2.05
N GLY A 103 2.69 4.03 -3.39
CA GLY A 103 3.75 4.61 -4.21
C GLY A 103 4.01 6.07 -3.91
N ASP A 104 2.95 6.83 -3.66
CA ASP A 104 3.08 8.24 -3.32
C ASP A 104 3.73 8.42 -1.95
N LEU A 105 3.43 7.54 -1.01
CA LEU A 105 4.04 7.58 0.32
C LEU A 105 5.53 7.28 0.24
N LEU A 106 5.93 6.35 -0.62
CA LEU A 106 7.34 5.99 -0.78
C LEU A 106 8.14 7.13 -1.41
N ASP A 107 7.48 8.04 -2.10
CA ASP A 107 8.12 9.19 -2.73
C ASP A 107 8.35 10.34 -1.75
N LEU A 108 7.82 10.24 -0.55
CA LEU A 108 7.96 11.29 0.48
C LEU A 108 9.35 11.27 1.12
N PRO A 109 9.83 12.43 1.60
CA PRO A 109 11.17 12.52 2.19
C PRO A 109 11.38 11.56 3.36
N GLY A 110 12.51 10.88 3.35
CA GLY A 110 12.92 10.01 4.46
C GLY A 110 12.34 8.61 4.45
N VAL A 111 11.36 8.34 3.61
CA VAL A 111 10.74 7.01 3.54
C VAL A 111 11.69 6.00 2.89
N LEU A 112 12.27 6.37 1.77
CA LEU A 112 13.30 5.57 1.11
C LEU A 112 14.67 6.17 1.43
N ASP A 113 15.52 5.38 2.03
CA ASP A 113 16.87 5.79 2.37
C ASP A 113 17.84 4.97 1.52
N SER A 114 18.52 5.66 0.61
CA SER A 114 19.56 5.04 -0.19
C SER A 114 20.88 5.22 0.53
N THR A 115 21.26 4.22 1.30
CA THR A 115 22.59 4.20 1.90
C THR A 115 23.56 3.71 0.84
N SER A 116 24.38 4.60 0.41
CA SER A 116 25.49 4.25 -0.48
C SER A 116 26.60 3.61 0.33
#